data_98e60f232db768b76e2e7fe78ce500db
#
_entry.id   98e60f232db768b76e2e7fe78ce500db
#
_cell.length_a   1.000
_cell.length_b   1.000
_cell.length_c   1.000
_cell.angle_alpha   90.00
_cell.angle_beta   90.00
_cell.angle_gamma   90.00
#
_symmetry.space_group_name_H-M   'P 1'
#
loop_
_entity.id
_entity.type
_entity.pdbx_description
1 polymer ?
#
loop_
_entity_poly.entity_id
_entity_poly.type
_entity_poly.pdbx_seq_one_letter_code
_entity_poly.pdbx_strand_id
1 'polypeptide(L)' 'MKRARKSYRDRTFIHSDSQRKREFEKQMQILKDRSAALNASTGADVVLGVVNKEGHPVLWCTPNLHDFMVRTPPGLSP' A
#
# COMPACT_ATOMS: atom_id res chain seq x y z
N MET A 1 -2.94 -0.46 31.91
CA MET A 1 -3.78 -0.37 31.15
C MET A 1 -3.36 -0.18 29.88
N LYS A 2 -3.84 -0.54 29.04
CA LYS A 2 -3.45 -0.34 27.90
C LYS A 2 -3.83 0.83 27.34
N ARG A 3 -3.17 1.43 26.67
CA ARG A 3 -3.51 2.53 26.14
C ARG A 3 -4.08 2.30 24.89
N ALA A 4 -4.96 2.88 24.54
CA ALA A 4 -5.62 2.70 23.35
C ALA A 4 -4.82 3.13 22.22
N ARG A 5 -4.83 2.42 21.13
CA ARG A 5 -4.17 2.87 20.03
C ARG A 5 -5.02 3.79 19.31
N LYS A 6 -4.48 4.71 18.60
CA LYS A 6 -5.24 5.61 17.82
C LYS A 6 -5.80 4.85 16.70
N SER A 7 -7.05 4.93 16.41
CA SER A 7 -7.65 4.26 15.27
C SER A 7 -7.58 5.19 14.08
N TYR A 8 -7.90 4.70 12.92
CA TYR A 8 -7.90 5.52 11.74
C TYR A 8 -8.83 6.68 11.89
N ARG A 9 -9.95 6.52 12.55
CA ARG A 9 -10.87 7.60 12.69
C ARG A 9 -10.38 8.68 13.56
N ASP A 10 -9.40 8.42 14.40
CA ASP A 10 -8.87 9.45 15.26
C ASP A 10 -7.87 10.32 14.58
N ARG A 11 -7.48 10.00 13.35
CA ARG A 11 -6.49 10.78 12.68
C ARG A 11 -7.12 11.98 12.05
N THR A 12 -6.43 13.10 12.10
CA THR A 12 -6.92 14.34 11.56
C THR A 12 -6.40 14.54 10.16
N PHE A 13 -7.25 15.00 9.27
CA PHE A 13 -6.83 15.27 7.91
C PHE A 13 -5.80 16.40 7.89
N ILE A 14 -4.74 16.22 7.14
CA ILE A 14 -3.69 17.21 7.04
C ILE A 14 -4.03 18.15 5.92
N HIS A 15 -4.23 19.41 6.25
CA HIS A 15 -4.65 20.38 5.25
C HIS A 15 -3.52 20.99 4.43
N SER A 16 -2.31 20.99 4.96
CA SER A 16 -1.19 21.53 4.19
C SER A 16 -0.80 20.56 3.10
N ASP A 17 -0.73 21.02 1.86
CA ASP A 17 -0.42 20.15 0.75
C ASP A 17 0.97 19.51 0.87
N SER A 18 1.96 20.28 1.28
CA SER A 18 3.30 19.71 1.36
C SER A 18 3.41 18.71 2.52
N GLN A 19 2.75 18.98 3.62
CA GLN A 19 2.79 18.04 4.73
C GLN A 19 1.99 16.80 4.40
N ARG A 20 0.87 16.95 3.68
CA ARG A 20 0.07 15.81 3.29
C ARG A 20 0.84 14.91 2.34
N LYS A 21 1.57 15.50 1.41
CA LYS A 21 2.34 14.72 0.48
C LYS A 21 3.44 13.95 1.20
N ARG A 22 4.09 14.60 2.15
CA ARG A 22 5.14 13.95 2.90
C ARG A 22 4.59 12.80 3.73
N GLU A 23 3.44 13.01 4.33
CA GLU A 23 2.81 11.97 5.13
C GLU A 23 2.37 10.81 4.26
N PHE A 24 1.85 11.12 3.07
CA PHE A 24 1.44 10.07 2.14
C PHE A 24 2.64 9.19 1.78
N GLU A 25 3.75 9.80 1.44
CA GLU A 25 4.94 9.05 1.06
C GLU A 25 5.47 8.22 2.21
N LYS A 26 5.42 8.77 3.41
CA LYS A 26 5.88 8.05 4.58
C LYS A 26 5.01 6.83 4.83
N GLN A 27 3.69 7.00 4.77
CA GLN A 27 2.78 5.90 5.01
C GLN A 27 2.89 4.85 3.91
N MET A 28 3.08 5.28 2.68
CA MET A 28 3.25 4.32 1.59
C MET A 28 4.51 3.48 1.79
N GLN A 29 5.59 4.11 2.27
CA GLN A 29 6.81 3.36 2.51
C GLN A 29 6.60 2.31 3.59
N ILE A 30 5.86 2.67 4.63
CA ILE A 30 5.56 1.73 5.70
C ILE A 30 4.74 0.56 5.17
N LEU A 31 3.76 0.84 4.33
CA LEU A 31 2.94 -0.22 3.75
C LEU A 31 3.77 -1.15 2.88
N LYS A 32 4.66 -0.59 2.08
CA LYS A 32 5.52 -1.40 1.24
C LYS A 32 6.45 -2.27 2.08
N ASP A 33 7.01 -1.69 3.13
CA ASP A 33 7.91 -2.44 3.98
C ASP A 33 7.20 -3.59 4.68
N ARG A 34 5.99 -3.34 5.15
CA ARG A 34 5.23 -4.38 5.81
C ARG A 34 4.79 -5.45 4.84
N SER A 35 4.45 -5.05 3.62
CA SER A 35 4.05 -6.01 2.59
C SER A 35 5.24 -6.88 2.19
N ALA A 36 6.41 -6.28 2.07
CA ALA A 36 7.61 -7.03 1.74
C ALA A 36 7.96 -8.01 2.87
N ALA A 37 7.77 -7.59 4.11
CA ALA A 37 8.05 -8.46 5.25
C ALA A 37 7.07 -9.63 5.28
N LEU A 38 5.81 -9.39 4.97
CA LEU A 38 4.84 -10.45 4.92
C LEU A 38 5.21 -11.46 3.83
N ASN A 39 5.59 -10.96 2.68
CA ASN A 39 6.00 -11.84 1.60
C ASN A 39 7.23 -12.66 2.00
N ALA A 40 8.20 -12.02 2.62
CA ALA A 40 9.44 -12.69 2.98
C ALA A 40 9.22 -13.77 4.04
N SER A 41 8.34 -13.51 4.98
CA SER A 41 8.19 -14.46 6.07
C SER A 41 7.15 -15.54 5.81
N THR A 42 6.18 -15.30 4.95
CA THR A 42 5.11 -16.27 4.76
C THR A 42 4.98 -16.76 3.32
N GLY A 43 5.65 -16.10 2.39
CA GLY A 43 5.51 -16.44 0.99
C GLY A 43 4.26 -15.84 0.37
N ALA A 44 3.48 -15.09 1.12
CA ALA A 44 2.27 -14.49 0.58
C ALA A 44 2.61 -13.36 -0.37
N ASP A 45 1.89 -13.26 -1.47
CA ASP A 45 2.10 -12.17 -2.39
C ASP A 45 1.12 -11.07 -2.09
N VAL A 46 1.55 -9.84 -2.26
CA VAL A 46 0.76 -8.69 -1.87
C VAL A 46 0.68 -7.69 -3.00
N VAL A 47 -0.48 -7.09 -3.17
CA VAL A 47 -0.61 -5.99 -4.10
C VAL A 47 -1.21 -4.83 -3.32
N LEU A 48 -0.67 -3.63 -3.54
CA LEU A 48 -1.18 -2.42 -2.92
C LEU A 48 -1.68 -1.51 -4.02
N GLY A 49 -2.91 -1.06 -3.89
CA GLY A 49 -3.46 -0.10 -4.83
C GLY A 49 -3.98 1.08 -4.03
N VAL A 50 -3.49 2.25 -4.35
CA VAL A 50 -3.86 3.46 -3.63
C VAL A 50 -4.14 4.57 -4.62
N VAL A 51 -5.19 5.34 -4.38
CA VAL A 51 -5.45 6.52 -5.19
C VAL A 51 -5.32 7.71 -4.25
N ASN A 52 -4.41 8.63 -4.57
CA ASN A 52 -4.20 9.75 -3.67
C ASN A 52 -5.33 10.77 -3.79
N LYS A 53 -5.25 11.81 -2.99
CA LYS A 53 -6.34 12.78 -2.95
C LYS A 53 -6.58 13.44 -4.31
N GLU A 54 -5.53 13.60 -5.10
CA GLU A 54 -5.66 14.21 -6.41
C GLU A 54 -6.13 13.25 -7.49
N GLY A 55 -6.37 12.00 -7.12
CA GLY A 55 -6.87 11.04 -8.08
C GLY A 55 -5.82 10.25 -8.83
N HIS A 56 -4.56 10.34 -8.42
CA HIS A 56 -3.51 9.63 -9.11
C HIS A 56 -3.30 8.27 -8.48
N PRO A 57 -3.33 7.22 -9.27
CA PRO A 57 -3.16 5.88 -8.71
C PRO A 57 -1.71 5.51 -8.49
N VAL A 58 -1.47 4.73 -7.47
CA VAL A 58 -0.16 4.18 -7.19
C VAL A 58 -0.35 2.69 -7.01
N LEU A 59 0.40 1.90 -7.75
CA LEU A 59 0.26 0.46 -7.67
C LEU A 59 1.61 -0.15 -7.36
N TRP A 60 1.65 -1.03 -6.40
CA TRP A 60 2.89 -1.71 -6.02
C TRP A 60 2.56 -3.15 -5.67
N CYS A 61 3.41 -4.07 -6.04
CA CYS A 61 3.18 -5.46 -5.67
C CYS A 61 4.52 -6.16 -5.47
N THR A 62 4.46 -7.32 -4.83
CA THR A 62 5.66 -8.12 -4.63
C THR A 62 6.11 -8.68 -5.97
N PRO A 63 7.40 -8.99 -6.13
CA PRO A 63 7.93 -9.38 -7.43
C PRO A 63 7.25 -10.58 -8.09
N ASN A 64 6.95 -11.60 -7.30
CA ASN A 64 6.33 -12.79 -7.88
C ASN A 64 4.94 -12.49 -8.40
N LEU A 65 4.20 -11.67 -7.70
CA LEU A 65 2.86 -11.31 -8.14
C LEU A 65 2.92 -10.45 -9.37
N HIS A 66 3.94 -9.61 -9.46
CA HIS A 66 4.11 -8.78 -10.64
C HIS A 66 4.31 -9.68 -11.86
N ASP A 67 5.14 -10.69 -11.76
CA ASP A 67 5.36 -11.58 -12.87
C ASP A 67 4.09 -12.30 -13.26
N PHE A 68 3.35 -12.74 -12.26
CA PHE A 68 2.11 -13.42 -12.52
C PHE A 68 1.15 -12.51 -13.26
N MET A 69 1.01 -11.28 -12.83
CA MET A 69 0.08 -10.36 -13.44
C MET A 69 0.48 -9.97 -14.85
N VAL A 70 1.77 -9.90 -15.09
CA VAL A 70 2.23 -9.53 -16.40
C VAL A 70 2.05 -10.64 -17.42
N ARG A 71 2.29 -11.90 -17.05
CA ARG A 71 2.20 -12.89 -18.00
C ARG A 71 0.92 -13.61 -18.05
N THR A 72 0.10 -13.52 -17.14
CA THR A 72 -1.05 -14.16 -17.13
C THR A 72 -2.06 -13.68 -17.77
N PRO A 73 -2.52 -13.73 -18.33
CA PRO A 73 -3.45 -13.24 -18.83
C PRO A 73 -4.49 -13.71 -18.59
N PRO A 74 -4.74 -13.91 -18.17
CA PRO A 74 -5.66 -14.21 -17.85
C PRO A 74 -6.36 -14.76 -18.48
N GLY A 75 -6.05 -15.38 -18.39
CA GLY A 75 -6.66 -16.05 -18.83
C GLY A 75 -7.65 -15.69 -18.93
N LEU A 76 -7.50 -15.36 -18.53
CA LEU A 76 -8.30 -14.89 -18.53
C LEU A 76 -8.48 -14.59 -19.66
N SER A 77 -7.80 -14.66 -20.12
CA SER A 77 -7.91 -14.36 -21.10
C SER A 77 -8.31 -15.07 -21.77
N PRO A 78 -8.66 -15.26 -22.12
CA PRO A 78 -9.11 -15.88 -22.86
C PRO A 78 -8.94 -16.26 -23.46
#